data_52bee86523e51ea873b68edd58d1adf3
#
_entry.id   52bee86523e51ea873b68edd58d1adf3
#
_cell.length_a   1.000
_cell.length_b   1.000
_cell.length_c   1.000
_cell.angle_alpha   90.00
_cell.angle_beta   90.00
_cell.angle_gamma   90.00
#
_symmetry.space_group_name_H-M   'P 1'
#
loop_
_entity.id
_entity.type
_entity.pdbx_description
1 polymer ?
#
loop_
_entity_poly.entity_id
_entity_poly.type
_entity_poly.pdbx_seq_one_letter_code
_entity_poly.pdbx_strand_id
1 'polypeptide(L)'
;MKTKNKLLEGILIGVFLLATNILVAQTNTSPVQTVCAGSMAEPYLINPPTAGSTYQWSVSGGGVLNNGVTSDNITIDWGMTPGTYTVSVVETDVNGCSGAPVTVDVTVLPLPSLTTVNSQIACVGGVVPDLFAVGSSPNWYTDIALTNNVFTGNSFSTGQTSVGVYTYYVTETLNGCEGAAVPVTLEIYSVPSTPVATNEAVCEGGVIPDLIATGNSLVWYSDALLTNVVGNGSAFNTGQTNSGVYTYYVAQSNVNGCESAATIVNLEIYALPSSPVATNESACFGTTIPPLSTTGTPFTTWYDDSGLSNVVQSGGNSYLTGQTTVGVYTYYITDTDVNGCESPGTPVTLEIFALPSAPTANNEVVCEGGVIPDLTATGTSVIWYSDVALTAVLGNGSSFATGQSNAGVYTYYVTQNDGNGCQSSATTVTLEIYSLPTSPVSTNEIGCEGGFIPDLTATGNSVVWYSDASLTTVVSNGSPFATGQTNSGVYTYYVTQSNINGCESAATAVTLTISPFVSAPLVFSQTACFGSLIPDLTATGNSLVWYSDASLNTVVGNGSPFSTGQTNSGVYTYYVTQNIGSGCESAASIITLEIYSLPTTGPINHW
;
A
#
# COMPACT_ATOMS: atom_id res chain seq x y z
N MET A 1 43.73 -47.23 40.66
CA MET A 1 43.96 -48.39 41.54
C MET A 1 44.86 -49.32 40.76
N LYS A 2 46.15 -49.23 41.00
CA LYS A 2 47.10 -50.08 41.71
C LYS A 2 46.68 -51.54 41.70
N THR A 3 47.46 -52.32 40.94
CA THR A 3 48.25 -53.51 41.41
C THR A 3 49.07 -53.98 40.22
N LYS A 4 50.31 -53.78 40.20
CA LYS A 4 51.53 -54.48 40.58
C LYS A 4 51.35 -56.00 40.60
N ASN A 5 52.05 -56.68 39.67
CA ASN A 5 52.87 -57.86 39.91
C ASN A 5 53.86 -58.00 38.74
N LYS A 6 55.03 -57.61 38.95
CA LYS A 6 56.29 -58.28 39.42
C LYS A 6 56.58 -59.59 38.68
N LEU A 7 57.66 -59.42 37.94
CA LEU A 7 58.86 -60.30 37.83
C LEU A 7 58.61 -61.72 37.40
N LEU A 8 59.12 -62.09 36.22
CA LEU A 8 60.20 -63.03 36.21
C LEU A 8 61.22 -62.62 35.14
N GLU A 9 62.34 -62.12 35.61
CA GLU A 9 63.58 -62.08 34.85
C GLU A 9 63.91 -63.52 34.41
N GLY A 10 63.66 -63.77 33.14
CA GLY A 10 64.34 -64.84 32.46
C GLY A 10 65.49 -64.19 31.69
N ILE A 11 66.64 -64.19 32.27
CA ILE A 11 67.92 -64.05 31.58
C ILE A 11 67.95 -65.08 30.51
N LEU A 12 67.47 -64.75 29.29
CA LEU A 12 67.91 -65.52 28.14
C LEU A 12 69.25 -64.90 27.76
N ILE A 13 70.26 -65.42 28.41
CA ILE A 13 71.60 -65.40 27.89
C ILE A 13 71.47 -65.81 26.43
N GLY A 14 71.76 -64.89 25.55
CA GLY A 14 72.06 -65.18 24.18
C GLY A 14 73.21 -66.15 24.21
N VAL A 15 72.90 -67.38 24.20
CA VAL A 15 73.88 -68.40 23.77
C VAL A 15 74.08 -68.08 22.30
N PHE A 16 75.04 -67.17 22.06
CA PHE A 16 75.83 -67.35 20.87
C PHE A 16 76.30 -68.76 20.97
N LEU A 17 75.54 -69.69 20.42
CA LEU A 17 76.06 -70.94 20.00
C LEU A 17 77.07 -70.61 18.89
N LEU A 18 78.25 -70.14 19.29
CA LEU A 18 79.40 -70.68 18.59
C LEU A 18 79.09 -72.14 18.57
N ALA A 19 78.60 -72.63 17.50
CA ALA A 19 78.69 -74.06 17.21
C ALA A 19 80.18 -74.36 17.20
N THR A 20 80.73 -74.59 18.38
CA THR A 20 81.89 -75.40 18.44
C THR A 20 81.42 -76.75 17.92
N ASN A 21 81.51 -76.86 16.60
CA ASN A 21 81.43 -78.20 16.01
C ASN A 21 82.43 -79.10 16.71
N ILE A 22 81.94 -79.76 17.74
CA ILE A 22 82.67 -80.99 18.17
C ILE A 22 82.44 -81.97 17.02
N LEU A 23 83.39 -81.98 16.14
CA LEU A 23 83.45 -83.00 15.09
C LEU A 23 83.62 -84.37 15.74
N VAL A 24 82.55 -85.05 15.81
CA VAL A 24 82.60 -86.50 16.00
C VAL A 24 82.95 -87.04 14.63
N ALA A 25 84.08 -87.89 14.61
CA ALA A 25 84.40 -88.59 13.40
C ALA A 25 83.16 -89.32 12.87
N GLN A 26 82.70 -88.90 11.75
CA GLN A 26 81.53 -89.52 11.15
C GLN A 26 81.95 -90.82 10.44
N THR A 27 81.53 -91.90 11.00
CA THR A 27 81.46 -93.15 10.29
C THR A 27 80.27 -93.11 9.33
N ASN A 28 80.28 -93.94 8.29
CA ASN A 28 79.32 -93.99 7.18
C ASN A 28 77.80 -94.05 7.60
N THR A 29 77.45 -93.74 8.84
CA THR A 29 76.09 -93.71 9.41
C THR A 29 75.72 -92.36 10.03
N SER A 30 76.40 -91.27 9.64
CA SER A 30 76.11 -89.96 10.16
C SER A 30 74.72 -89.45 9.76
N PRO A 31 74.02 -88.77 10.70
CA PRO A 31 72.73 -88.19 10.35
C PRO A 31 72.90 -87.21 9.21
N VAL A 32 71.88 -87.14 8.35
CA VAL A 32 71.81 -86.17 7.27
C VAL A 32 71.94 -84.74 7.85
N GLN A 33 72.91 -84.05 7.33
CA GLN A 33 73.05 -82.62 7.67
C GLN A 33 72.08 -81.78 6.82
N THR A 34 71.61 -80.72 7.38
CA THR A 34 70.76 -79.80 6.64
C THR A 34 71.41 -78.42 6.61
N VAL A 35 71.42 -77.84 5.42
CA VAL A 35 71.85 -76.46 5.18
C VAL A 35 70.81 -75.74 4.35
N CYS A 36 70.84 -74.44 4.39
CA CYS A 36 69.91 -73.65 3.57
C CYS A 36 70.49 -73.46 2.17
N ALA A 37 69.62 -73.37 1.16
CA ALA A 37 70.02 -72.98 -0.17
C ALA A 37 70.70 -71.59 -0.12
N GLY A 38 71.87 -71.51 -0.77
CA GLY A 38 72.70 -70.32 -0.77
C GLY A 38 73.56 -70.11 0.46
N SER A 39 73.59 -71.05 1.43
CA SER A 39 74.54 -71.01 2.56
C SER A 39 75.97 -70.98 2.04
N MET A 40 76.74 -70.04 2.54
CA MET A 40 78.12 -69.82 2.15
C MET A 40 79.08 -70.23 3.26
N ALA A 41 80.28 -70.73 2.83
CA ALA A 41 81.36 -71.05 3.72
C ALA A 41 81.00 -72.08 4.83
N GLU A 42 80.01 -72.95 4.53
CA GLU A 42 79.66 -74.04 5.47
C GLU A 42 80.85 -74.90 5.71
N PRO A 43 81.32 -75.10 6.96
CA PRO A 43 82.58 -75.77 7.26
C PRO A 43 82.41 -77.29 7.32
N TYR A 44 83.32 -77.98 6.72
CA TYR A 44 83.47 -79.45 6.79
C TYR A 44 84.92 -79.77 7.15
N LEU A 45 85.14 -80.64 8.11
CA LEU A 45 86.51 -80.95 8.56
C LEU A 45 86.65 -82.41 9.05
N ILE A 46 87.81 -82.93 8.95
CA ILE A 46 88.21 -84.22 9.53
C ILE A 46 88.70 -83.95 10.96
N ASN A 47 88.13 -84.67 11.94
CA ASN A 47 88.52 -84.47 13.32
C ASN A 47 88.57 -85.82 14.08
N PRO A 48 89.73 -86.26 14.57
CA PRO A 48 91.05 -85.64 14.37
C PRO A 48 91.65 -85.96 13.01
N PRO A 49 92.36 -85.07 12.38
CA PRO A 49 93.10 -85.36 11.14
C PRO A 49 94.25 -86.25 11.42
N THR A 50 94.55 -87.19 10.50
CA THR A 50 95.70 -88.08 10.61
C THR A 50 96.96 -87.36 10.19
N ALA A 51 97.99 -87.35 11.07
CA ALA A 51 99.23 -86.63 10.82
C ALA A 51 99.93 -87.10 9.56
N GLY A 52 100.15 -86.23 8.58
CA GLY A 52 100.87 -86.54 7.35
C GLY A 52 99.94 -87.01 6.20
N SER A 53 98.65 -87.24 6.43
CA SER A 53 97.68 -87.66 5.40
C SER A 53 97.24 -86.39 4.56
N THR A 54 96.86 -86.75 3.35
CA THR A 54 96.21 -85.77 2.44
C THR A 54 94.76 -86.18 2.20
N TYR A 55 93.92 -85.24 1.98
CA TYR A 55 92.47 -85.44 1.83
C TYR A 55 91.98 -84.96 0.46
N GLN A 56 91.18 -85.78 -0.20
CA GLN A 56 90.55 -85.39 -1.46
C GLN A 56 89.03 -85.24 -1.25
N TRP A 57 88.57 -84.06 -1.27
CA TRP A 57 87.15 -83.79 -1.10
C TRP A 57 86.43 -83.68 -2.45
N SER A 58 85.20 -84.09 -2.46
CA SER A 58 84.30 -83.95 -3.60
C SER A 58 82.86 -83.75 -3.11
N VAL A 59 82.09 -83.14 -3.89
CA VAL A 59 80.64 -82.95 -3.67
C VAL A 59 79.91 -83.44 -4.91
N SER A 60 78.84 -84.21 -4.73
CA SER A 60 78.07 -84.80 -5.83
C SER A 60 77.33 -83.74 -6.71
N GLY A 61 77.28 -82.50 -6.28
CA GLY A 61 76.62 -81.36 -6.91
C GLY A 61 76.07 -80.44 -5.89
N GLY A 62 75.34 -79.43 -6.31
CA GLY A 62 74.59 -78.47 -5.44
C GLY A 62 75.46 -77.54 -4.60
N GLY A 63 76.79 -77.72 -4.56
CA GLY A 63 77.72 -76.89 -3.81
C GLY A 63 79.04 -76.72 -4.51
N VAL A 64 79.77 -75.66 -4.16
CA VAL A 64 81.12 -75.39 -4.63
C VAL A 64 82.06 -75.43 -3.47
N LEU A 65 83.11 -76.24 -3.63
CA LEU A 65 84.21 -76.41 -2.64
C LEU A 65 85.06 -75.13 -2.68
N ASN A 66 85.24 -74.54 -1.50
CA ASN A 66 86.12 -73.37 -1.29
C ASN A 66 87.32 -73.85 -0.46
N ASN A 67 88.48 -73.33 -0.61
CA ASN A 67 89.70 -73.65 0.09
C ASN A 67 90.19 -75.05 -0.18
N GLY A 68 91.33 -75.23 -0.67
CA GLY A 68 92.15 -76.41 -0.96
C GLY A 68 91.53 -77.77 -0.74
N VAL A 69 91.01 -78.35 -1.81
CA VAL A 69 90.33 -79.67 -1.80
C VAL A 69 91.18 -80.82 -1.21
N THR A 70 92.38 -80.50 -0.82
CA THR A 70 93.37 -81.48 -0.25
C THR A 70 93.66 -81.19 1.22
N SER A 71 93.03 -80.24 1.88
CA SER A 71 93.22 -79.94 3.32
C SER A 71 92.30 -80.82 4.19
N ASP A 72 92.59 -80.83 5.51
CA ASP A 72 91.76 -81.48 6.53
C ASP A 72 90.43 -80.77 6.82
N ASN A 73 90.29 -79.53 6.28
CA ASN A 73 89.07 -78.76 6.38
C ASN A 73 88.81 -78.06 5.06
N ILE A 74 87.54 -77.92 4.75
CA ILE A 74 87.01 -77.16 3.60
C ILE A 74 85.81 -76.37 4.02
N THR A 75 85.44 -75.43 3.20
CA THR A 75 84.09 -74.81 3.25
C THR A 75 83.39 -75.06 1.93
N ILE A 76 82.11 -75.22 1.98
CA ILE A 76 81.23 -75.35 0.80
C ILE A 76 80.26 -74.20 0.74
N ASP A 77 80.25 -73.56 -0.40
CA ASP A 77 79.17 -72.63 -0.73
C ASP A 77 78.05 -73.43 -1.43
N TRP A 78 76.93 -73.54 -0.74
CA TRP A 78 75.83 -74.33 -1.27
C TRP A 78 75.03 -73.45 -2.27
N GLY A 79 74.70 -74.06 -3.37
CA GLY A 79 73.93 -73.39 -4.42
C GLY A 79 72.45 -73.21 -4.02
N MET A 80 71.72 -72.51 -4.88
CA MET A 80 70.29 -72.24 -4.68
C MET A 80 69.34 -73.38 -5.00
N THR A 81 69.88 -74.53 -5.50
CA THR A 81 69.04 -75.67 -5.89
C THR A 81 68.86 -76.65 -4.72
N PRO A 82 67.60 -76.78 -4.22
CA PRO A 82 67.29 -77.69 -3.14
C PRO A 82 67.53 -79.19 -3.58
N GLY A 83 67.94 -80.01 -2.65
CA GLY A 83 68.18 -81.42 -2.91
C GLY A 83 69.14 -82.05 -1.88
N THR A 84 69.32 -83.35 -1.93
CA THR A 84 70.31 -84.04 -1.09
C THR A 84 71.55 -84.30 -1.91
N TYR A 85 72.65 -83.87 -1.42
CA TYR A 85 73.96 -83.95 -2.06
C TYR A 85 74.91 -84.65 -1.11
N THR A 86 75.81 -85.42 -1.67
CA THR A 86 76.80 -86.18 -0.89
C THR A 86 78.15 -85.47 -0.93
N VAL A 87 78.68 -85.11 0.23
CA VAL A 87 80.04 -84.66 0.42
C VAL A 87 80.90 -85.89 0.72
N SER A 88 81.93 -86.06 -0.03
CA SER A 88 82.81 -87.21 0.09
C SER A 88 84.27 -86.79 0.27
N VAL A 89 84.95 -87.45 1.15
CA VAL A 89 86.39 -87.26 1.35
C VAL A 89 87.11 -88.58 1.31
N VAL A 90 88.20 -88.64 0.60
CA VAL A 90 89.12 -89.76 0.54
C VAL A 90 90.44 -89.35 1.19
N GLU A 91 90.88 -90.08 2.21
CA GLU A 91 92.14 -89.86 2.87
C GLU A 91 93.23 -90.73 2.18
N THR A 92 94.36 -90.08 1.95
CA THR A 92 95.56 -90.81 1.45
C THR A 92 96.71 -90.65 2.47
N ASP A 93 97.23 -91.78 2.99
CA ASP A 93 98.22 -91.72 4.02
C ASP A 93 99.60 -91.29 3.49
N VAL A 94 100.55 -91.12 4.35
CA VAL A 94 101.91 -90.70 4.03
C VAL A 94 102.69 -91.70 3.09
N ASN A 95 102.17 -92.92 2.94
CA ASN A 95 102.73 -93.93 2.04
C ASN A 95 102.02 -93.96 0.67
N GLY A 96 101.03 -93.11 0.43
CA GLY A 96 100.27 -93.03 -0.79
C GLY A 96 99.06 -93.96 -0.88
N CYS A 97 98.73 -94.75 0.22
CA CYS A 97 97.57 -95.63 0.21
C CYS A 97 96.27 -94.83 0.48
N SER A 98 95.30 -94.87 -0.43
CA SER A 98 94.00 -94.23 -0.30
C SER A 98 93.00 -95.14 0.39
N GLY A 99 92.27 -94.55 1.37
CA GLY A 99 91.21 -95.22 2.08
C GLY A 99 89.91 -95.32 1.30
N ALA A 100 88.91 -95.95 1.87
CA ALA A 100 87.59 -95.93 1.31
C ALA A 100 86.97 -94.46 1.52
N PRO A 101 86.17 -93.96 0.58
CA PRO A 101 85.50 -92.67 0.77
C PRO A 101 84.64 -92.67 2.03
N VAL A 102 84.76 -91.62 2.83
CA VAL A 102 83.78 -91.26 3.90
C VAL A 102 82.82 -90.25 3.34
N THR A 103 81.53 -90.48 3.51
CA THR A 103 80.50 -89.67 2.92
C THR A 103 79.54 -89.16 3.98
N VAL A 104 79.01 -87.93 3.75
CA VAL A 104 77.91 -87.36 4.50
C VAL A 104 76.88 -86.78 3.51
N ASP A 105 75.64 -87.12 3.72
CA ASP A 105 74.58 -86.56 2.94
C ASP A 105 74.18 -85.25 3.57
N VAL A 106 74.10 -84.20 2.72
CA VAL A 106 73.71 -82.89 3.08
C VAL A 106 72.45 -82.52 2.31
N THR A 107 71.38 -82.22 3.02
CA THR A 107 70.14 -81.77 2.41
C THR A 107 70.16 -80.27 2.36
N VAL A 108 70.18 -79.69 1.16
CA VAL A 108 69.98 -78.26 0.91
C VAL A 108 68.50 -78.02 0.91
N LEU A 109 68.06 -77.32 1.91
CA LEU A 109 66.66 -76.95 2.08
C LEU A 109 66.34 -75.77 1.18
N PRO A 110 65.14 -75.73 0.54
CA PRO A 110 64.70 -74.54 -0.20
C PRO A 110 64.56 -73.36 0.73
N LEU A 111 64.89 -72.18 0.23
CA LEU A 111 64.54 -70.99 0.94
C LEU A 111 63.01 -70.79 0.89
N PRO A 112 62.36 -70.58 2.02
CA PRO A 112 60.95 -70.37 2.05
C PRO A 112 60.62 -69.04 1.42
N SER A 113 59.37 -68.88 0.88
CA SER A 113 58.86 -67.66 0.34
C SER A 113 57.51 -67.32 0.97
N LEU A 114 57.29 -66.13 1.20
CA LEU A 114 55.94 -65.64 1.62
C LEU A 114 54.97 -65.85 0.47
N THR A 115 53.75 -66.25 0.80
CA THR A 115 52.69 -66.43 -0.19
C THR A 115 51.97 -65.12 -0.53
N THR A 116 51.88 -64.19 0.42
CA THR A 116 51.24 -62.90 0.24
C THR A 116 51.84 -61.90 1.23
N VAL A 117 52.05 -60.66 0.77
CA VAL A 117 52.41 -59.52 1.59
C VAL A 117 51.54 -58.30 1.12
N ASN A 118 51.08 -57.46 2.05
CA ASN A 118 50.31 -56.34 1.71
C ASN A 118 50.90 -55.05 2.33
N SER A 119 51.25 -54.10 1.45
CA SER A 119 51.52 -52.73 1.86
C SER A 119 50.23 -52.06 2.26
N GLN A 120 50.32 -51.17 3.18
CA GLN A 120 49.14 -50.44 3.74
C GLN A 120 49.29 -48.93 3.60
N ILE A 121 48.16 -48.32 3.56
CA ILE A 121 48.05 -46.83 3.60
C ILE A 121 47.17 -46.41 4.77
N ALA A 122 47.45 -45.24 5.36
CA ALA A 122 46.68 -44.68 6.44
C ALA A 122 46.73 -43.16 6.35
N CYS A 123 45.80 -42.49 7.05
CA CYS A 123 45.86 -41.06 7.25
C CYS A 123 46.32 -40.77 8.68
N VAL A 124 47.13 -39.74 8.87
CA VAL A 124 47.56 -39.29 10.20
C VAL A 124 46.34 -39.02 11.08
N GLY A 125 46.35 -39.54 12.32
CA GLY A 125 45.22 -39.43 13.26
C GLY A 125 44.10 -40.45 13.04
N GLY A 126 44.11 -41.20 11.94
CA GLY A 126 43.20 -42.31 11.68
C GLY A 126 43.72 -43.64 12.24
N VAL A 127 42.98 -44.72 12.01
CA VAL A 127 43.40 -46.07 12.37
C VAL A 127 44.48 -46.51 11.39
N VAL A 128 45.65 -46.79 11.90
CA VAL A 128 46.75 -47.35 11.12
C VAL A 128 46.58 -48.88 11.06
N PRO A 129 46.39 -49.48 9.86
CA PRO A 129 46.23 -50.91 9.73
C PRO A 129 47.56 -51.62 9.95
N ASP A 130 47.49 -52.84 10.48
CA ASP A 130 48.65 -53.73 10.58
C ASP A 130 49.15 -54.10 9.18
N LEU A 131 50.49 -54.22 9.04
CA LEU A 131 51.11 -54.88 7.89
C LEU A 131 50.89 -56.36 7.98
N PHE A 132 50.70 -57.02 6.85
CA PHE A 132 50.30 -58.39 6.82
C PHE A 132 51.20 -59.24 5.88
N ALA A 133 51.63 -60.36 6.35
CA ALA A 133 52.39 -61.39 5.57
C ALA A 133 51.83 -62.77 5.89
N VAL A 134 51.61 -63.60 4.86
CA VAL A 134 51.12 -64.96 5.04
C VAL A 134 52.28 -65.91 4.93
N GLY A 135 52.60 -66.50 6.07
CA GLY A 135 53.69 -67.51 6.21
C GLY A 135 53.53 -68.34 7.47
N SER A 136 54.42 -69.32 7.68
CA SER A 136 54.47 -70.16 8.87
C SER A 136 55.13 -69.42 10.04
N SER A 137 56.15 -68.61 9.75
CA SER A 137 56.94 -67.87 10.74
C SER A 137 57.54 -66.60 10.09
N PRO A 138 56.73 -65.65 9.67
CA PRO A 138 57.22 -64.37 9.09
C PRO A 138 57.98 -63.57 10.15
N ASN A 139 59.14 -63.06 9.76
CA ASN A 139 59.98 -62.20 10.58
C ASN A 139 60.06 -60.82 9.93
N TRP A 140 59.83 -59.77 10.71
CA TRP A 140 59.80 -58.40 10.23
C TRP A 140 61.02 -57.61 10.68
N TYR A 141 61.62 -56.86 9.77
CA TYR A 141 62.88 -56.13 9.98
C TYR A 141 62.71 -54.69 9.54
N THR A 142 63.43 -53.77 10.16
CA THR A 142 63.45 -52.34 9.77
C THR A 142 64.49 -52.07 8.69
N ASP A 143 65.39 -53.07 8.37
CA ASP A 143 66.48 -52.91 7.41
C ASP A 143 66.59 -54.12 6.47
N ILE A 144 67.04 -53.85 5.24
CA ILE A 144 67.22 -54.88 4.21
C ILE A 144 68.32 -55.86 4.56
N ALA A 145 69.24 -55.48 5.46
CA ALA A 145 70.34 -56.40 5.91
C ALA A 145 69.83 -57.38 6.96
N LEU A 146 68.57 -57.36 7.35
CA LEU A 146 67.89 -58.21 8.31
C LEU A 146 68.61 -58.25 9.68
N THR A 147 69.15 -57.08 10.08
CA THR A 147 69.91 -57.01 11.33
C THR A 147 69.00 -56.61 12.53
N ASN A 148 67.91 -55.97 12.28
CA ASN A 148 67.00 -55.50 13.33
C ASN A 148 65.59 -56.11 13.15
N ASN A 149 65.37 -57.27 13.78
CA ASN A 149 64.06 -57.89 13.84
C ASN A 149 63.19 -57.16 14.84
N VAL A 150 62.00 -56.75 14.41
CA VAL A 150 61.03 -55.94 15.20
C VAL A 150 59.79 -56.73 15.58
N PHE A 151 59.51 -57.82 14.82
CA PHE A 151 58.30 -58.59 15.08
C PHE A 151 58.38 -59.96 14.39
N THR A 152 57.71 -60.97 14.95
CA THR A 152 57.48 -62.25 14.33
C THR A 152 56.01 -62.60 14.38
N GLY A 153 55.44 -62.92 13.24
CA GLY A 153 54.02 -63.24 13.09
C GLY A 153 53.39 -62.62 11.84
N ASN A 154 52.16 -63.04 11.54
CA ASN A 154 51.48 -62.68 10.28
C ASN A 154 50.92 -61.26 10.24
N SER A 155 50.63 -60.62 11.39
CA SER A 155 50.07 -59.26 11.48
C SER A 155 51.00 -58.43 12.35
N PHE A 156 51.58 -57.40 11.76
CA PHE A 156 52.56 -56.53 12.42
C PHE A 156 51.98 -55.12 12.60
N SER A 157 51.68 -54.76 13.86
CA SER A 157 51.34 -53.42 14.23
C SER A 157 52.62 -52.59 14.36
N THR A 158 52.76 -51.63 13.44
CA THR A 158 53.99 -50.84 13.35
C THR A 158 54.17 -49.82 14.43
N GLY A 159 53.03 -49.34 15.08
CA GLY A 159 52.99 -48.23 16.05
C GLY A 159 53.31 -46.85 15.45
N GLN A 160 53.41 -46.75 14.12
CA GLN A 160 53.67 -45.47 13.46
C GLN A 160 52.41 -44.58 13.50
N THR A 161 52.61 -43.33 13.78
CA THR A 161 51.49 -42.34 13.84
C THR A 161 51.78 -41.05 13.07
N SER A 162 53.02 -40.86 12.62
CA SER A 162 53.49 -39.68 11.94
C SER A 162 53.45 -39.85 10.42
N VAL A 163 53.24 -38.73 9.70
CA VAL A 163 53.30 -38.72 8.23
C VAL A 163 54.64 -39.22 7.73
N GLY A 164 54.64 -40.16 6.79
CA GLY A 164 55.87 -40.73 6.20
C GLY A 164 55.61 -42.01 5.50
N VAL A 165 56.66 -42.47 4.81
CA VAL A 165 56.76 -43.83 4.19
C VAL A 165 57.66 -44.64 5.06
N TYR A 166 57.14 -45.71 5.64
CA TYR A 166 57.86 -46.64 6.50
C TYR A 166 58.00 -47.97 5.76
N THR A 167 59.26 -48.36 5.45
CA THR A 167 59.52 -49.62 4.74
C THR A 167 60.02 -50.62 5.75
N TYR A 168 59.39 -51.76 5.78
CA TYR A 168 59.75 -52.93 6.53
C TYR A 168 60.10 -54.07 5.57
N TYR A 169 60.92 -54.93 6.01
CA TYR A 169 61.32 -56.11 5.24
C TYR A 169 60.84 -57.36 5.97
N VAL A 170 60.14 -58.20 5.27
CA VAL A 170 59.60 -59.42 5.87
C VAL A 170 60.16 -60.64 5.16
N THR A 171 60.62 -61.59 5.96
CA THR A 171 61.13 -62.91 5.51
C THR A 171 60.26 -64.06 6.04
N GLU A 172 60.33 -65.21 5.43
CA GLU A 172 59.76 -66.44 5.98
C GLU A 172 60.90 -67.27 6.53
N THR A 173 60.76 -67.86 7.72
CA THR A 173 61.73 -68.78 8.29
C THR A 173 61.08 -70.16 8.42
N LEU A 174 61.64 -71.14 7.73
CA LEU A 174 61.15 -72.50 7.80
C LEU A 174 62.35 -73.44 7.96
N ASN A 175 62.31 -74.34 8.96
CA ASN A 175 63.37 -75.27 9.29
C ASN A 175 64.75 -74.61 9.50
N GLY A 176 64.75 -73.35 9.98
CA GLY A 176 65.96 -72.56 10.21
C GLY A 176 66.52 -71.86 8.99
N CYS A 177 65.93 -72.04 7.80
CA CYS A 177 66.25 -71.26 6.60
C CYS A 177 65.39 -70.03 6.49
N GLU A 178 66.03 -68.88 6.33
CA GLU A 178 65.37 -67.60 6.13
C GLU A 178 65.32 -67.29 4.65
N GLY A 179 64.09 -66.98 4.17
CA GLY A 179 63.83 -66.66 2.79
C GLY A 179 64.28 -65.26 2.42
N ALA A 180 64.06 -64.90 1.13
CA ALA A 180 64.40 -63.58 0.65
C ALA A 180 63.51 -62.51 1.30
N ALA A 181 64.09 -61.38 1.61
CA ALA A 181 63.38 -60.26 2.14
C ALA A 181 62.43 -59.64 1.10
N VAL A 182 61.20 -59.46 1.51
CA VAL A 182 60.20 -58.77 0.69
C VAL A 182 59.89 -57.40 1.34
N PRO A 183 60.09 -56.32 0.63
CA PRO A 183 59.73 -54.99 1.15
C PRO A 183 58.22 -54.83 1.26
N VAL A 184 57.75 -54.30 2.39
CA VAL A 184 56.33 -53.94 2.68
C VAL A 184 56.30 -52.53 3.22
N THR A 185 55.50 -51.73 2.65
CA THR A 185 55.40 -50.29 3.03
C THR A 185 54.12 -49.99 3.78
N LEU A 186 54.28 -49.19 4.82
CA LEU A 186 53.17 -48.42 5.39
C LEU A 186 53.36 -46.96 5.01
N GLU A 187 52.40 -46.40 4.31
CA GLU A 187 52.43 -44.97 3.97
C GLU A 187 51.36 -44.24 4.75
N ILE A 188 51.76 -43.29 5.61
CA ILE A 188 50.86 -42.44 6.38
C ILE A 188 50.85 -41.06 5.75
N TYR A 189 49.70 -40.73 5.16
CA TYR A 189 49.48 -39.46 4.50
C TYR A 189 49.05 -38.39 5.49
N SER A 190 49.39 -37.13 5.19
CA SER A 190 48.84 -35.98 5.89
C SER A 190 47.36 -35.79 5.54
N VAL A 191 46.57 -35.40 6.50
CA VAL A 191 45.21 -34.86 6.22
C VAL A 191 45.36 -33.47 5.63
N PRO A 192 44.49 -33.09 4.66
CA PRO A 192 44.47 -31.73 4.14
C PRO A 192 44.09 -30.73 5.22
N SER A 193 44.36 -29.46 4.97
CA SER A 193 43.80 -28.35 5.77
C SER A 193 42.27 -28.36 5.71
N THR A 194 41.60 -27.73 6.68
CA THR A 194 40.15 -27.55 6.63
C THR A 194 39.76 -26.72 5.43
N PRO A 195 38.62 -26.97 4.77
CA PRO A 195 38.08 -26.12 3.72
C PRO A 195 37.84 -24.69 4.26
N VAL A 196 37.85 -23.71 3.36
CA VAL A 196 37.42 -22.35 3.70
C VAL A 196 36.01 -22.18 3.18
N ALA A 197 35.10 -21.79 4.07
CA ALA A 197 33.70 -21.50 3.74
C ALA A 197 33.17 -20.38 4.63
N THR A 198 32.13 -19.67 4.16
CA THR A 198 31.48 -18.59 4.87
C THR A 198 30.03 -18.92 5.18
N ASN A 199 29.54 -18.40 6.27
CA ASN A 199 28.12 -18.45 6.58
C ASN A 199 27.33 -17.58 5.60
N GLU A 200 26.11 -17.99 5.32
CA GLU A 200 25.17 -17.26 4.49
C GLU A 200 23.94 -16.88 5.33
N ALA A 201 23.34 -15.75 4.97
CA ALA A 201 22.12 -15.27 5.61
C ALA A 201 21.20 -14.66 4.55
N VAL A 202 19.90 -14.96 4.66
CA VAL A 202 18.89 -14.51 3.70
C VAL A 202 17.54 -14.42 4.41
N CYS A 203 16.63 -13.58 3.88
CA CYS A 203 15.25 -13.53 4.36
C CYS A 203 14.41 -14.66 3.77
N GLU A 204 13.44 -15.15 4.53
CA GLU A 204 12.45 -16.13 4.09
C GLU A 204 11.72 -15.64 2.83
N GLY A 205 11.57 -16.52 1.83
CA GLY A 205 11.00 -16.16 0.53
C GLY A 205 11.98 -15.52 -0.46
N GLY A 206 13.19 -15.16 -0.01
CA GLY A 206 14.27 -14.71 -0.89
C GLY A 206 14.93 -15.87 -1.64
N VAL A 207 15.84 -15.55 -2.55
CA VAL A 207 16.65 -16.57 -3.23
C VAL A 207 17.67 -17.12 -2.25
N ILE A 208 17.52 -18.40 -1.88
CA ILE A 208 18.44 -19.07 -0.97
C ILE A 208 19.78 -19.26 -1.70
N PRO A 209 20.89 -18.71 -1.18
CA PRO A 209 22.19 -18.90 -1.79
C PRO A 209 22.70 -20.32 -1.56
N ASP A 210 23.44 -20.88 -2.53
CA ASP A 210 24.21 -22.06 -2.30
C ASP A 210 25.33 -21.77 -1.29
N LEU A 211 25.59 -22.70 -0.36
CA LEU A 211 26.76 -22.63 0.50
C LEU A 211 28.01 -22.92 -0.32
N ILE A 212 29.00 -22.06 -0.22
CA ILE A 212 30.23 -22.15 -1.02
C ILE A 212 31.41 -22.49 -0.11
N ALA A 213 32.18 -23.49 -0.55
CA ALA A 213 33.45 -23.85 0.06
C ALA A 213 34.57 -23.92 -0.97
N THR A 214 35.79 -23.62 -0.53
CA THR A 214 37.01 -23.78 -1.34
C THR A 214 37.87 -24.89 -0.78
N GLY A 215 38.24 -25.83 -1.66
CA GLY A 215 39.02 -27.02 -1.30
C GLY A 215 38.97 -28.05 -2.41
N ASN A 216 39.58 -29.21 -2.15
CA ASN A 216 39.63 -30.34 -3.09
C ASN A 216 38.69 -31.46 -2.65
N SER A 217 37.93 -32.04 -3.59
CA SER A 217 37.04 -33.17 -3.29
C SER A 217 36.17 -32.91 -2.04
N LEU A 218 35.44 -31.79 -2.07
CA LEU A 218 34.61 -31.34 -0.96
C LEU A 218 33.39 -32.23 -0.78
N VAL A 219 33.08 -32.54 0.48
CA VAL A 219 31.90 -33.29 0.90
C VAL A 219 31.20 -32.53 2.01
N TRP A 220 29.89 -32.41 1.89
CA TRP A 220 29.02 -31.72 2.84
C TRP A 220 28.22 -32.70 3.68
N TYR A 221 28.13 -32.44 4.98
CA TYR A 221 27.48 -33.28 5.96
C TYR A 221 26.45 -32.47 6.77
N SER A 222 25.40 -33.13 7.23
CA SER A 222 24.42 -32.56 8.13
C SER A 222 24.74 -32.77 9.61
N ASP A 223 25.80 -33.49 9.94
CA ASP A 223 26.18 -33.81 11.32
C ASP A 223 27.69 -33.62 11.57
N ALA A 224 28.04 -33.34 12.81
CA ALA A 224 29.41 -33.08 13.24
C ALA A 224 30.31 -34.32 13.22
N LEU A 225 29.73 -35.55 13.16
CA LEU A 225 30.46 -36.79 13.10
C LEU A 225 30.83 -37.18 11.67
N LEU A 226 30.42 -36.38 10.68
CA LEU A 226 30.65 -36.60 9.25
C LEU A 226 30.11 -37.96 8.76
N THR A 227 28.95 -38.36 9.28
CA THR A 227 28.33 -39.66 8.95
C THR A 227 27.23 -39.53 7.90
N ASN A 228 26.55 -38.39 7.84
CA ASN A 228 25.43 -38.17 6.92
C ASN A 228 25.80 -37.18 5.82
N VAL A 229 26.17 -37.67 4.67
CA VAL A 229 26.52 -36.88 3.49
C VAL A 229 25.25 -36.29 2.88
N VAL A 230 25.24 -34.97 2.65
CA VAL A 230 24.14 -34.24 2.05
C VAL A 230 24.48 -33.56 0.71
N GLY A 231 25.77 -33.45 0.40
CA GLY A 231 26.23 -32.89 -0.87
C GLY A 231 27.69 -33.06 -1.15
N ASN A 232 28.10 -32.75 -2.37
CA ASN A 232 29.47 -32.80 -2.84
C ASN A 232 29.79 -31.59 -3.71
N GLY A 233 31.04 -31.15 -3.71
CA GLY A 233 31.53 -30.07 -4.56
C GLY A 233 31.59 -28.72 -3.85
N SER A 234 32.04 -27.71 -4.61
CA SER A 234 32.31 -26.38 -4.07
C SER A 234 31.05 -25.54 -3.77
N ALA A 235 29.92 -25.90 -4.34
CA ALA A 235 28.63 -25.28 -4.10
C ALA A 235 27.65 -26.35 -3.61
N PHE A 236 26.93 -26.04 -2.54
CA PHE A 236 25.94 -26.93 -1.95
C PHE A 236 24.60 -26.22 -1.80
N ASN A 237 23.62 -26.68 -2.59
CA ASN A 237 22.24 -26.27 -2.45
C ASN A 237 21.59 -26.99 -1.29
N THR A 238 21.16 -26.24 -0.28
CA THR A 238 20.61 -26.82 0.96
C THR A 238 19.18 -27.31 0.82
N GLY A 239 18.41 -26.74 -0.14
CA GLY A 239 16.98 -27.00 -0.32
C GLY A 239 16.10 -26.45 0.81
N GLN A 240 16.65 -25.64 1.73
CA GLN A 240 15.89 -25.03 2.81
C GLN A 240 15.06 -23.86 2.29
N THR A 241 13.88 -23.67 2.87
CA THR A 241 12.98 -22.57 2.48
C THR A 241 12.37 -21.85 3.66
N ASN A 242 12.31 -22.47 4.83
CA ASN A 242 11.69 -21.94 6.03
C ASN A 242 12.71 -21.21 6.90
N SER A 243 12.24 -20.25 7.66
CA SER A 243 13.07 -19.52 8.62
C SER A 243 13.68 -20.44 9.67
N GLY A 244 14.95 -20.17 10.00
CA GLY A 244 15.72 -20.98 10.96
C GLY A 244 17.22 -20.91 10.71
N VAL A 245 17.98 -21.53 11.61
CA VAL A 245 19.43 -21.69 11.49
C VAL A 245 19.74 -23.14 11.14
N TYR A 246 20.36 -23.36 9.99
CA TYR A 246 20.74 -24.69 9.47
C TYR A 246 22.24 -24.80 9.48
N THR A 247 22.76 -25.78 10.23
CA THR A 247 24.20 -26.01 10.39
C THR A 247 24.62 -27.17 9.52
N TYR A 248 25.67 -26.95 8.74
CA TYR A 248 26.32 -27.97 7.88
C TYR A 248 27.80 -28.01 8.20
N TYR A 249 28.41 -29.11 7.80
CA TYR A 249 29.83 -29.39 7.98
C TYR A 249 30.44 -29.74 6.62
N VAL A 250 31.51 -29.09 6.25
CA VAL A 250 32.20 -29.37 4.99
C VAL A 250 33.62 -29.80 5.27
N ALA A 251 34.01 -30.97 4.73
CA ALA A 251 35.36 -31.48 4.77
C ALA A 251 35.92 -31.63 3.35
N GLN A 252 37.23 -31.72 3.23
CA GLN A 252 37.89 -31.99 1.95
C GLN A 252 38.78 -33.20 2.05
N SER A 253 38.91 -33.92 0.94
CA SER A 253 39.79 -35.06 0.84
C SER A 253 40.95 -34.79 -0.12
N ASN A 254 42.13 -35.32 0.19
CA ASN A 254 43.27 -35.32 -0.73
C ASN A 254 43.17 -36.51 -1.73
N VAL A 255 44.13 -36.59 -2.66
CA VAL A 255 44.19 -37.64 -3.67
C VAL A 255 44.38 -39.03 -3.09
N ASN A 256 44.83 -39.13 -1.84
CA ASN A 256 45.07 -40.36 -1.11
C ASN A 256 43.86 -40.79 -0.26
N GLY A 257 42.74 -40.02 -0.31
CA GLY A 257 41.51 -40.32 0.43
C GLY A 257 41.52 -39.87 1.89
N CYS A 258 42.53 -39.11 2.31
CA CYS A 258 42.54 -38.55 3.67
C CYS A 258 41.64 -37.35 3.77
N GLU A 259 40.72 -37.35 4.73
CA GLU A 259 39.75 -36.31 4.97
C GLU A 259 40.23 -35.35 6.06
N SER A 260 39.98 -34.07 5.86
CA SER A 260 40.28 -33.00 6.81
C SER A 260 39.30 -32.97 7.98
N ALA A 261 39.60 -32.20 9.03
CA ALA A 261 38.57 -31.73 9.93
C ALA A 261 37.57 -30.86 9.15
N ALA A 262 36.32 -30.84 9.59
CA ALA A 262 35.27 -30.07 8.92
C ALA A 262 35.30 -28.60 9.32
N THR A 263 34.88 -27.74 8.39
CA THR A 263 34.48 -26.36 8.65
C THR A 263 32.98 -26.35 8.88
N ILE A 264 32.56 -25.64 9.96
CA ILE A 264 31.13 -25.43 10.26
C ILE A 264 30.64 -24.28 9.41
N VAL A 265 29.50 -24.46 8.75
CA VAL A 265 28.87 -23.47 7.90
C VAL A 265 27.40 -23.37 8.25
N ASN A 266 26.94 -22.17 8.57
CA ASN A 266 25.56 -21.90 8.87
C ASN A 266 24.89 -21.20 7.70
N LEU A 267 23.68 -21.65 7.36
CA LEU A 267 22.70 -20.91 6.59
C LEU A 267 21.65 -20.38 7.58
N GLU A 268 21.51 -19.08 7.68
CA GLU A 268 20.49 -18.46 8.50
C GLU A 268 19.40 -17.87 7.59
N ILE A 269 18.18 -18.38 7.71
CA ILE A 269 17.02 -17.85 7.01
C ILE A 269 16.19 -17.08 8.05
N TYR A 270 16.22 -15.77 7.93
CA TYR A 270 15.48 -14.89 8.82
C TYR A 270 13.98 -14.94 8.52
N ALA A 271 13.16 -15.06 9.56
CA ALA A 271 11.72 -14.90 9.41
C ALA A 271 11.39 -13.46 8.99
N LEU A 272 10.38 -13.31 8.14
CA LEU A 272 9.89 -11.98 7.80
C LEU A 272 9.22 -11.34 9.01
N PRO A 273 9.37 -10.02 9.22
CA PRO A 273 8.62 -9.32 10.23
C PRO A 273 7.11 -9.37 9.94
N SER A 274 6.29 -9.14 10.96
CA SER A 274 4.85 -9.04 10.78
C SER A 274 4.50 -7.82 9.94
N SER A 275 3.52 -7.97 9.04
CA SER A 275 3.02 -6.85 8.25
C SER A 275 2.49 -5.73 9.15
N PRO A 276 2.79 -4.47 8.86
CA PRO A 276 2.29 -3.34 9.63
C PRO A 276 0.77 -3.21 9.50
N VAL A 277 0.13 -2.66 10.54
CA VAL A 277 -1.30 -2.36 10.52
C VAL A 277 -1.48 -0.91 10.09
N ALA A 278 -2.28 -0.68 9.08
CA ALA A 278 -2.60 0.65 8.55
C ALA A 278 -4.10 0.88 8.48
N THR A 279 -4.52 2.13 8.56
CA THR A 279 -5.92 2.54 8.47
C THR A 279 -6.17 3.24 7.14
N ASN A 280 -7.29 2.88 6.51
CA ASN A 280 -7.76 3.59 5.33
C ASN A 280 -8.23 4.99 5.71
N GLU A 281 -7.98 5.93 4.82
CA GLU A 281 -8.39 7.33 4.99
C GLU A 281 -9.31 7.76 3.86
N SER A 282 -10.10 8.76 4.16
CA SER A 282 -10.97 9.37 3.16
C SER A 282 -11.08 10.87 3.33
N ALA A 283 -11.33 11.58 2.24
CA ALA A 283 -11.50 13.01 2.22
C ALA A 283 -12.44 13.43 1.09
N CYS A 284 -12.99 14.61 1.18
CA CYS A 284 -13.73 15.22 0.09
C CYS A 284 -12.80 16.00 -0.84
N PHE A 285 -13.07 16.00 -2.12
CA PHE A 285 -12.35 16.82 -3.09
C PHE A 285 -12.25 18.28 -2.64
N GLY A 286 -11.04 18.84 -2.67
CA GLY A 286 -10.79 20.23 -2.28
C GLY A 286 -10.65 20.48 -0.77
N THR A 287 -10.78 19.46 0.08
CA THR A 287 -10.49 19.58 1.51
C THR A 287 -9.05 19.16 1.82
N THR A 288 -8.62 19.33 3.05
CA THR A 288 -7.31 18.82 3.51
C THR A 288 -7.30 17.31 3.48
N ILE A 289 -6.35 16.73 2.73
CA ILE A 289 -6.17 15.28 2.64
C ILE A 289 -5.43 14.80 3.88
N PRO A 290 -5.98 13.86 4.66
CA PRO A 290 -5.29 13.28 5.79
C PRO A 290 -4.10 12.43 5.32
N PRO A 291 -3.00 12.37 6.08
CA PRO A 291 -1.94 11.43 5.79
C PRO A 291 -2.39 10.01 6.10
N LEU A 292 -1.98 9.06 5.29
CA LEU A 292 -2.07 7.64 5.63
C LEU A 292 -1.17 7.36 6.83
N SER A 293 -1.59 6.51 7.74
CA SER A 293 -0.86 6.21 8.97
C SER A 293 -0.79 4.71 9.24
N THR A 294 0.27 4.31 9.94
CA THR A 294 0.52 2.92 10.34
C THR A 294 1.03 2.84 11.76
N THR A 295 0.87 1.68 12.38
CA THR A 295 1.45 1.34 13.68
C THR A 295 2.77 0.57 13.54
N GLY A 296 3.39 0.51 12.38
CA GLY A 296 4.66 -0.16 12.10
C GLY A 296 5.86 0.45 12.86
N THR A 297 7.04 -0.11 12.62
CA THR A 297 8.31 0.40 13.14
C THR A 297 8.73 1.68 12.38
N PRO A 298 9.75 2.40 12.82
CA PRO A 298 10.27 3.54 12.06
C PRO A 298 10.94 3.16 10.72
N PHE A 299 11.08 1.87 10.42
CA PHE A 299 11.67 1.35 9.18
C PHE A 299 10.62 0.92 8.15
N THR A 300 9.42 1.48 8.23
CA THR A 300 8.37 1.24 7.25
C THR A 300 8.71 1.82 5.89
N THR A 301 8.30 1.13 4.82
CA THR A 301 8.44 1.60 3.44
C THR A 301 7.07 1.62 2.77
N TRP A 302 6.80 2.69 2.03
CA TRP A 302 5.54 2.90 1.32
C TRP A 302 5.74 2.75 -0.18
N TYR A 303 4.82 2.05 -0.84
CA TYR A 303 4.82 1.75 -2.26
C TYR A 303 3.48 2.14 -2.89
N ASP A 304 3.49 2.46 -4.17
CA ASP A 304 2.27 2.72 -4.94
C ASP A 304 1.85 1.53 -5.83
N ASP A 305 2.58 0.41 -5.74
CA ASP A 305 2.29 -0.80 -6.49
C ASP A 305 2.28 -2.06 -5.60
N SER A 306 1.47 -3.05 -5.96
CA SER A 306 1.37 -4.32 -5.23
C SER A 306 2.60 -5.22 -5.36
N GLY A 307 3.47 -4.95 -6.33
CA GLY A 307 4.72 -5.66 -6.54
C GLY A 307 5.85 -5.14 -5.66
N LEU A 308 5.62 -4.11 -4.85
CA LEU A 308 6.59 -3.48 -3.96
C LEU A 308 7.87 -3.03 -4.70
N SER A 309 7.68 -2.54 -5.94
CA SER A 309 8.79 -2.15 -6.81
C SER A 309 9.02 -0.64 -6.86
N ASN A 310 7.98 0.16 -6.64
CA ASN A 310 8.03 1.61 -6.71
C ASN A 310 7.86 2.24 -5.32
N VAL A 311 8.98 2.58 -4.69
CA VAL A 311 9.01 3.22 -3.37
C VAL A 311 8.58 4.67 -3.50
N VAL A 312 7.57 5.07 -2.74
CA VAL A 312 7.11 6.47 -2.66
C VAL A 312 7.60 7.19 -1.40
N GLN A 313 7.88 6.43 -0.33
CA GLN A 313 8.52 6.96 0.88
C GLN A 313 9.22 5.83 1.64
N SER A 314 10.42 6.11 2.13
CA SER A 314 11.16 5.23 3.04
C SER A 314 11.23 5.86 4.42
N GLY A 315 10.87 5.07 5.42
CA GLY A 315 10.83 5.49 6.83
C GLY A 315 9.60 6.31 7.19
N GLY A 316 9.19 6.21 8.46
CA GLY A 316 8.11 6.99 9.05
C GLY A 316 6.75 6.32 9.01
N ASN A 317 5.99 6.54 10.08
CA ASN A 317 4.67 5.94 10.31
C ASN A 317 3.52 6.72 9.68
N SER A 318 3.82 7.73 8.85
CA SER A 318 2.84 8.59 8.21
C SER A 318 3.31 8.96 6.81
N TYR A 319 2.42 8.86 5.83
CA TYR A 319 2.68 9.19 4.43
C TYR A 319 1.66 10.19 3.91
N LEU A 320 2.14 11.34 3.47
CA LEU A 320 1.33 12.35 2.80
C LEU A 320 1.35 12.08 1.30
N THR A 321 0.23 11.59 0.77
CA THR A 321 0.16 11.06 -0.60
C THR A 321 0.29 12.12 -1.69
N GLY A 322 -0.05 13.39 -1.38
CA GLY A 322 -0.08 14.48 -2.36
C GLY A 322 -1.21 14.37 -3.40
N GLN A 323 -2.13 13.43 -3.24
CA GLN A 323 -3.26 13.28 -4.15
C GLN A 323 -4.24 14.44 -4.00
N THR A 324 -4.78 14.92 -5.12
CA THR A 324 -5.73 16.04 -5.15
C THR A 324 -6.93 15.78 -6.04
N THR A 325 -6.98 14.64 -6.74
CA THR A 325 -8.04 14.29 -7.67
C THR A 325 -8.96 13.22 -7.10
N VAL A 326 -10.21 13.23 -7.52
CA VAL A 326 -11.21 12.22 -7.12
C VAL A 326 -10.79 10.84 -7.55
N GLY A 327 -10.87 9.88 -6.63
CA GLY A 327 -10.50 8.49 -6.91
C GLY A 327 -10.13 7.71 -5.67
N VAL A 328 -9.88 6.41 -5.87
CA VAL A 328 -9.35 5.52 -4.85
C VAL A 328 -7.89 5.23 -5.18
N TYR A 329 -7.01 5.52 -4.25
CA TYR A 329 -5.56 5.34 -4.36
C TYR A 329 -5.14 4.28 -3.38
N THR A 330 -4.54 3.21 -3.88
CA THR A 330 -4.05 2.12 -3.04
C THR A 330 -2.55 2.21 -2.94
N TYR A 331 -2.06 2.16 -1.72
CA TYR A 331 -0.64 2.09 -1.37
C TYR A 331 -0.38 0.80 -0.62
N TYR A 332 0.85 0.38 -0.60
CA TYR A 332 1.27 -0.81 0.13
C TYR A 332 2.37 -0.41 1.09
N ILE A 333 2.29 -0.94 2.27
CA ILE A 333 3.25 -0.62 3.33
C ILE A 333 3.88 -1.89 3.86
N THR A 334 5.18 -1.87 4.00
CA THR A 334 5.97 -2.95 4.59
C THR A 334 6.69 -2.45 5.83
N ASP A 335 7.18 -3.37 6.62
CA ASP A 335 8.08 -3.12 7.72
C ASP A 335 9.40 -3.87 7.49
N THR A 336 10.53 -3.26 7.78
CA THR A 336 11.84 -3.87 7.62
C THR A 336 12.46 -4.09 9.00
N ASP A 337 12.96 -5.29 9.26
CA ASP A 337 13.62 -5.63 10.52
C ASP A 337 15.11 -5.21 10.53
N VAL A 338 15.79 -5.51 11.62
CA VAL A 338 17.21 -5.21 11.80
C VAL A 338 18.13 -6.02 10.88
N ASN A 339 17.65 -7.14 10.33
CA ASN A 339 18.36 -7.99 9.39
C ASN A 339 18.17 -7.58 7.94
N GLY A 340 17.33 -6.57 7.70
CA GLY A 340 16.96 -6.09 6.38
C GLY A 340 15.85 -6.90 5.72
N CYS A 341 15.14 -7.75 6.47
CA CYS A 341 14.02 -8.52 5.96
C CYS A 341 12.75 -7.67 5.95
N GLU A 342 12.09 -7.68 4.81
CA GLU A 342 10.89 -6.89 4.56
C GLU A 342 9.64 -7.76 4.69
N SER A 343 8.64 -7.26 5.41
CA SER A 343 7.36 -7.94 5.59
C SER A 343 6.55 -8.01 4.30
N PRO A 344 5.54 -8.88 4.21
CA PRO A 344 4.52 -8.75 3.17
C PRO A 344 3.85 -7.39 3.22
N GLY A 345 3.49 -6.85 2.05
CA GLY A 345 2.85 -5.53 1.94
C GLY A 345 1.41 -5.53 2.44
N THR A 346 1.07 -4.59 3.31
CA THR A 346 -0.30 -4.32 3.72
C THR A 346 -0.90 -3.25 2.81
N PRO A 347 -2.02 -3.53 2.11
CA PRO A 347 -2.69 -2.51 1.34
C PRO A 347 -3.38 -1.49 2.26
N VAL A 348 -3.30 -0.23 1.91
CA VAL A 348 -4.00 0.88 2.56
C VAL A 348 -4.53 1.83 1.49
N THR A 349 -5.74 2.32 1.67
CA THR A 349 -6.41 3.15 0.68
C THR A 349 -6.64 4.57 1.18
N LEU A 350 -6.47 5.52 0.28
CA LEU A 350 -6.99 6.86 0.37
C LEU A 350 -8.12 7.00 -0.65
N GLU A 351 -9.32 7.34 -0.20
CA GLU A 351 -10.44 7.63 -1.08
C GLU A 351 -10.77 9.11 -1.06
N ILE A 352 -10.69 9.76 -2.23
CA ILE A 352 -11.10 11.16 -2.40
C ILE A 352 -12.44 11.16 -3.10
N PHE A 353 -13.47 11.51 -2.33
CA PHE A 353 -14.84 11.56 -2.83
C PHE A 353 -15.09 12.80 -3.69
N ALA A 354 -15.84 12.63 -4.77
CA ALA A 354 -16.35 13.76 -5.52
C ALA A 354 -17.34 14.55 -4.66
N LEU A 355 -17.35 15.88 -4.83
CA LEU A 355 -18.41 16.67 -4.23
C LEU A 355 -19.73 16.39 -4.93
N PRO A 356 -20.85 16.32 -4.21
CA PRO A 356 -22.16 16.23 -4.84
C PRO A 356 -22.45 17.47 -5.68
N SER A 357 -23.32 17.36 -6.68
CA SER A 357 -23.79 18.50 -7.43
C SER A 357 -24.45 19.54 -6.51
N ALA A 358 -24.41 20.82 -6.88
CA ALA A 358 -25.15 21.82 -6.13
C ALA A 358 -26.67 21.52 -6.13
N PRO A 359 -27.38 21.76 -5.04
CA PRO A 359 -28.85 21.64 -5.03
C PRO A 359 -29.48 22.55 -6.06
N THR A 360 -30.63 22.17 -6.61
CA THR A 360 -31.44 23.09 -7.44
C THR A 360 -32.43 23.80 -6.56
N ALA A 361 -32.52 25.12 -6.72
CA ALA A 361 -33.46 25.98 -5.99
C ALA A 361 -33.89 27.14 -6.89
N ASN A 362 -35.07 27.68 -6.64
CA ASN A 362 -35.62 28.80 -7.39
C ASN A 362 -35.65 30.05 -6.52
N ASN A 363 -35.49 31.19 -7.18
CA ASN A 363 -35.71 32.48 -6.55
C ASN A 363 -37.22 32.70 -6.38
N GLU A 364 -37.59 33.37 -5.32
CA GLU A 364 -38.97 33.72 -5.02
C GLU A 364 -39.14 35.24 -5.03
N VAL A 365 -40.29 35.65 -5.51
CA VAL A 365 -40.68 37.07 -5.55
C VAL A 365 -42.08 37.22 -4.96
N VAL A 366 -42.28 38.25 -4.15
CA VAL A 366 -43.57 38.53 -3.52
C VAL A 366 -43.69 40.01 -3.22
N CYS A 367 -44.93 40.51 -3.12
CA CYS A 367 -45.18 41.88 -2.66
C CYS A 367 -45.22 41.97 -1.13
N GLU A 368 -44.74 43.06 -0.57
CA GLU A 368 -44.82 43.37 0.86
C GLU A 368 -46.26 43.24 1.37
N GLY A 369 -46.42 42.57 2.53
CA GLY A 369 -47.73 42.26 3.09
C GLY A 369 -48.43 41.02 2.47
N GLY A 370 -47.88 40.42 1.41
CA GLY A 370 -48.35 39.15 0.87
C GLY A 370 -47.87 37.95 1.71
N VAL A 371 -48.31 36.77 1.35
CA VAL A 371 -47.82 35.52 1.97
C VAL A 371 -46.42 35.22 1.45
N ILE A 372 -45.42 35.26 2.35
CA ILE A 372 -44.04 34.98 2.00
C ILE A 372 -43.91 33.47 1.80
N PRO A 373 -43.52 32.99 0.60
CA PRO A 373 -43.30 31.56 0.37
C PRO A 373 -42.02 31.11 1.06
N ASP A 374 -41.99 29.83 1.52
CA ASP A 374 -40.75 29.19 1.91
C ASP A 374 -39.84 29.03 0.68
N LEU A 375 -38.56 29.27 0.85
CA LEU A 375 -37.58 28.91 -0.15
C LEU A 375 -37.45 27.40 -0.20
N THR A 376 -37.38 26.83 -1.39
CA THR A 376 -37.28 25.37 -1.58
C THR A 376 -36.04 25.00 -2.37
N ALA A 377 -35.42 23.88 -1.98
CA ALA A 377 -34.29 23.29 -2.69
C ALA A 377 -34.44 21.77 -2.81
N THR A 378 -33.99 21.23 -3.93
CA THR A 378 -33.95 19.76 -4.14
C THR A 378 -32.55 19.26 -3.89
N GLY A 379 -32.42 18.23 -3.06
CA GLY A 379 -31.13 17.62 -2.73
C GLY A 379 -31.22 16.69 -1.54
N THR A 380 -30.08 16.08 -1.19
CA THR A 380 -29.94 15.23 0.00
C THR A 380 -29.29 16.03 1.12
N SER A 381 -29.79 15.91 2.35
CA SER A 381 -29.23 16.64 3.50
C SER A 381 -28.95 18.11 3.21
N VAL A 382 -29.99 18.82 2.75
CA VAL A 382 -29.92 20.25 2.37
C VAL A 382 -29.66 21.11 3.59
N ILE A 383 -28.76 22.09 3.45
CA ILE A 383 -28.38 23.06 4.50
C ILE A 383 -28.45 24.49 3.93
N TRP A 384 -29.11 25.42 4.66
CA TRP A 384 -29.29 26.82 4.30
C TRP A 384 -28.36 27.73 5.11
N TYR A 385 -27.76 28.73 4.46
CA TYR A 385 -26.82 29.68 5.05
C TYR A 385 -27.18 31.12 4.71
N SER A 386 -26.81 32.04 5.60
CA SER A 386 -26.96 33.46 5.37
C SER A 386 -25.77 34.13 4.68
N ASP A 387 -24.63 33.42 4.58
CA ASP A 387 -23.38 33.98 4.06
C ASP A 387 -22.74 33.07 3.01
N VAL A 388 -21.99 33.68 2.09
CA VAL A 388 -21.30 33.00 1.00
C VAL A 388 -20.16 32.10 1.50
N ALA A 389 -19.62 32.36 2.69
CA ALA A 389 -18.55 31.57 3.30
C ALA A 389 -19.10 30.31 3.97
N LEU A 390 -20.43 30.12 3.98
CA LEU A 390 -21.12 28.94 4.54
C LEU A 390 -20.80 28.70 6.01
N THR A 391 -20.66 29.81 6.77
CA THR A 391 -20.33 29.75 8.20
C THR A 391 -21.55 29.87 9.10
N ALA A 392 -22.57 30.59 8.66
CA ALA A 392 -23.77 30.87 9.43
C ALA A 392 -24.96 30.02 8.93
N VAL A 393 -25.15 28.88 9.55
CA VAL A 393 -26.27 27.97 9.25
C VAL A 393 -27.58 28.55 9.75
N LEU A 394 -28.58 28.59 8.89
CA LEU A 394 -29.94 29.06 9.18
C LEU A 394 -30.93 27.92 9.42
N GLY A 395 -30.74 26.80 8.70
CA GLY A 395 -31.65 25.66 8.80
C GLY A 395 -31.24 24.49 7.92
N ASN A 396 -31.93 23.39 8.11
CA ASN A 396 -31.74 22.15 7.37
C ASN A 396 -33.08 21.73 6.73
N GLY A 397 -32.99 21.05 5.59
CA GLY A 397 -34.17 20.51 4.91
C GLY A 397 -34.46 21.18 3.60
N SER A 398 -35.36 20.56 2.83
CA SER A 398 -35.72 21.00 1.48
C SER A 398 -36.57 22.28 1.44
N SER A 399 -37.11 22.73 2.58
CA SER A 399 -37.92 23.96 2.73
C SER A 399 -37.32 24.81 3.84
N PHE A 400 -37.23 26.13 3.60
CA PHE A 400 -36.69 27.10 4.53
C PHE A 400 -37.59 28.33 4.61
N ALA A 401 -38.21 28.55 5.78
CA ALA A 401 -38.97 29.74 6.09
C ALA A 401 -38.02 30.88 6.45
N THR A 402 -38.01 31.95 5.65
CA THR A 402 -37.02 33.03 5.80
C THR A 402 -37.32 33.97 6.95
N GLY A 403 -38.58 34.06 7.37
CA GLY A 403 -39.06 35.00 8.39
C GLY A 403 -38.98 36.49 7.98
N GLN A 404 -38.72 36.79 6.71
CA GLN A 404 -38.69 38.17 6.21
C GLN A 404 -40.10 38.71 5.98
N SER A 405 -40.29 40.00 6.16
CA SER A 405 -41.59 40.65 5.96
C SER A 405 -41.46 42.01 5.28
N ASN A 406 -40.32 42.64 5.32
CA ASN A 406 -40.09 44.00 4.80
C ASN A 406 -39.59 43.96 3.35
N ALA A 407 -39.88 44.98 2.59
CA ALA A 407 -39.39 45.12 1.23
C ALA A 407 -37.85 45.10 1.19
N GLY A 408 -37.29 44.33 0.25
CA GLY A 408 -35.85 44.18 0.08
C GLY A 408 -35.48 42.92 -0.69
N VAL A 409 -34.18 42.77 -1.01
CA VAL A 409 -33.60 41.57 -1.63
C VAL A 409 -32.80 40.85 -0.58
N TYR A 410 -33.19 39.64 -0.27
CA TYR A 410 -32.56 38.75 0.71
C TYR A 410 -31.90 37.60 -0.02
N THR A 411 -30.59 37.42 0.21
CA THR A 411 -29.80 36.39 -0.45
C THR A 411 -29.45 35.29 0.53
N TYR A 412 -29.65 34.04 0.12
CA TYR A 412 -29.37 32.82 0.86
C TYR A 412 -28.52 31.91 0.03
N TYR A 413 -27.80 31.01 0.70
CA TYR A 413 -26.94 30.02 0.07
C TYR A 413 -27.37 28.64 0.53
N VAL A 414 -27.54 27.74 -0.40
CA VAL A 414 -27.98 26.38 -0.08
C VAL A 414 -27.01 25.36 -0.64
N THR A 415 -26.61 24.40 0.20
CA THR A 415 -25.76 23.28 -0.15
C THR A 415 -26.47 21.97 0.14
N GLN A 416 -25.89 20.89 -0.32
CA GLN A 416 -26.29 19.55 0.09
C GLN A 416 -25.06 18.74 0.48
N ASN A 417 -25.24 17.78 1.39
CA ASN A 417 -24.24 16.79 1.74
C ASN A 417 -24.63 15.43 1.16
N ASP A 418 -23.61 14.65 0.75
CA ASP A 418 -23.81 13.26 0.35
C ASP A 418 -23.73 12.31 1.56
N GLY A 419 -23.77 10.99 1.29
CA GLY A 419 -23.64 9.95 2.32
C GLY A 419 -22.25 9.86 2.94
N ASN A 420 -21.22 10.44 2.31
CA ASN A 420 -19.83 10.46 2.76
C ASN A 420 -19.49 11.71 3.57
N GLY A 421 -20.47 12.64 3.72
CA GLY A 421 -20.29 13.91 4.42
C GLY A 421 -19.67 15.02 3.56
N CYS A 422 -19.55 14.81 2.25
CA CYS A 422 -19.02 15.82 1.35
C CYS A 422 -20.08 16.86 1.00
N GLN A 423 -19.71 18.12 1.16
CA GLN A 423 -20.58 19.27 0.89
C GLN A 423 -20.41 19.75 -0.56
N SER A 424 -21.53 20.01 -1.22
CA SER A 424 -21.58 20.60 -2.55
C SER A 424 -21.11 22.05 -2.57
N SER A 425 -20.86 22.60 -3.76
CA SER A 425 -20.90 24.03 -3.96
C SER A 425 -22.29 24.58 -3.63
N ALA A 426 -22.34 25.85 -3.24
CA ALA A 426 -23.59 26.50 -2.91
C ALA A 426 -24.37 26.94 -4.15
N THR A 427 -25.70 26.81 -4.11
CA THR A 427 -26.61 27.50 -4.98
C THR A 427 -27.06 28.78 -4.28
N THR A 428 -26.98 29.90 -4.98
CA THR A 428 -27.49 31.17 -4.48
C THR A 428 -29.00 31.28 -4.76
N VAL A 429 -29.77 31.63 -3.74
CA VAL A 429 -31.23 31.76 -3.81
C VAL A 429 -31.61 33.13 -3.28
N THR A 430 -32.47 33.82 -3.99
CA THR A 430 -32.96 35.15 -3.57
C THR A 430 -34.43 35.10 -3.28
N LEU A 431 -34.81 35.77 -2.20
CA LEU A 431 -36.18 36.20 -1.93
C LEU A 431 -36.24 37.71 -2.16
N GLU A 432 -37.04 38.18 -3.14
CA GLU A 432 -37.25 39.61 -3.37
C GLU A 432 -38.65 39.98 -2.93
N ILE A 433 -38.75 40.86 -1.95
CA ILE A 433 -39.99 41.40 -1.46
C ILE A 433 -40.12 42.84 -2.03
N TYR A 434 -41.02 42.99 -2.98
CA TYR A 434 -41.25 44.28 -3.61
C TYR A 434 -42.04 45.20 -2.70
N SER A 435 -41.63 46.47 -2.58
CA SER A 435 -42.39 47.48 -1.88
C SER A 435 -43.71 47.77 -2.60
N LEU A 436 -44.73 48.05 -1.81
CA LEU A 436 -46.01 48.53 -2.36
C LEU A 436 -45.84 49.96 -2.90
N PRO A 437 -46.46 50.28 -4.01
CA PRO A 437 -46.54 51.71 -4.45
C PRO A 437 -47.35 52.54 -3.47
N THR A 438 -47.12 53.81 -3.47
CA THR A 438 -47.96 54.77 -2.73
C THR A 438 -49.40 54.72 -3.22
N SER A 439 -50.38 55.01 -2.34
CA SER A 439 -51.79 55.06 -2.76
C SER A 439 -52.01 56.15 -3.83
N PRO A 440 -52.86 55.89 -4.81
CA PRO A 440 -53.21 56.91 -5.81
C PRO A 440 -53.74 58.21 -5.18
N VAL A 441 -53.42 59.29 -5.80
CA VAL A 441 -54.04 60.62 -5.41
C VAL A 441 -55.28 60.84 -6.25
N SER A 442 -56.38 61.04 -5.58
CA SER A 442 -57.71 61.29 -6.20
C SER A 442 -58.48 62.30 -5.37
N THR A 443 -59.39 62.97 -5.98
CA THR A 443 -60.29 63.95 -5.34
C THR A 443 -61.75 63.47 -5.39
N ASN A 444 -62.50 63.83 -4.37
CA ASN A 444 -63.94 63.57 -4.38
C ASN A 444 -64.62 64.53 -5.42
N GLU A 445 -65.58 63.97 -6.09
CA GLU A 445 -66.32 64.74 -7.13
C GLU A 445 -67.76 64.93 -6.74
N ILE A 446 -68.30 66.06 -7.28
CA ILE A 446 -69.69 66.43 -7.07
C ILE A 446 -70.34 66.58 -8.44
N GLY A 447 -71.46 65.94 -8.66
CA GLY A 447 -72.30 66.05 -9.84
C GLY A 447 -73.72 66.47 -9.47
N CYS A 448 -74.56 66.74 -10.48
CA CYS A 448 -75.94 67.11 -10.30
C CYS A 448 -76.82 66.09 -11.05
N GLU A 449 -77.89 65.63 -10.40
CA GLU A 449 -78.90 64.76 -11.02
C GLU A 449 -79.58 65.49 -12.18
N GLY A 450 -79.55 64.82 -13.35
CA GLY A 450 -80.03 65.37 -14.58
C GLY A 450 -79.11 66.39 -15.27
N GLY A 451 -77.94 66.70 -14.67
CA GLY A 451 -76.92 67.57 -15.20
C GLY A 451 -75.63 66.84 -15.51
N PHE A 452 -74.51 67.56 -15.46
CA PHE A 452 -73.18 66.99 -15.65
C PHE A 452 -72.71 66.22 -14.40
N ILE A 453 -72.31 64.97 -14.59
CA ILE A 453 -71.68 64.13 -13.57
C ILE A 453 -70.25 63.93 -13.98
N PRO A 454 -69.28 64.42 -13.21
CA PRO A 454 -67.88 64.27 -13.57
C PRO A 454 -67.40 62.80 -13.40
N ASP A 455 -66.45 62.35 -14.25
CA ASP A 455 -65.71 61.12 -14.06
C ASP A 455 -64.81 61.29 -12.84
N LEU A 456 -64.62 60.16 -12.11
CA LEU A 456 -63.60 60.09 -11.06
C LEU A 456 -62.24 59.99 -11.69
N THR A 457 -61.28 60.75 -11.17
CA THR A 457 -59.91 60.73 -11.66
C THR A 457 -58.93 60.35 -10.55
N ALA A 458 -57.92 59.57 -10.87
CA ALA A 458 -56.84 59.25 -9.97
C ALA A 458 -55.50 59.35 -10.70
N THR A 459 -54.47 59.80 -9.99
CA THR A 459 -53.12 59.85 -10.50
C THR A 459 -52.39 58.54 -10.03
N GLY A 460 -51.80 57.79 -10.96
CA GLY A 460 -51.08 56.55 -10.63
C GLY A 460 -50.81 55.73 -11.86
N ASN A 461 -50.06 54.66 -11.67
CA ASN A 461 -49.74 53.65 -12.70
C ASN A 461 -50.69 52.45 -12.60
N SER A 462 -51.22 52.01 -13.72
CA SER A 462 -52.12 50.84 -13.73
C SER A 462 -53.20 50.91 -12.67
N VAL A 463 -53.97 52.04 -12.73
CA VAL A 463 -55.04 52.34 -11.76
C VAL A 463 -56.21 51.37 -11.93
N VAL A 464 -56.71 50.85 -10.81
CA VAL A 464 -57.87 49.95 -10.75
C VAL A 464 -58.90 50.50 -9.76
N TRP A 465 -60.19 50.57 -10.18
CA TRP A 465 -61.31 51.05 -9.36
C TRP A 465 -62.19 49.91 -8.89
N TYR A 466 -62.54 49.92 -7.62
CA TYR A 466 -63.40 48.94 -6.97
C TYR A 466 -64.65 49.56 -6.37
N SER A 467 -65.73 48.79 -6.31
CA SER A 467 -66.96 49.20 -5.67
C SER A 467 -67.01 48.90 -4.18
N ASP A 468 -66.07 48.19 -3.66
CA ASP A 468 -66.05 47.71 -2.26
C ASP A 468 -64.68 47.93 -1.61
N ALA A 469 -64.65 48.12 -0.30
CA ALA A 469 -63.43 48.32 0.48
C ALA A 469 -62.53 47.05 0.59
N SER A 470 -63.07 45.87 0.30
CA SER A 470 -62.37 44.63 0.29
C SER A 470 -61.63 44.40 -1.03
N LEU A 471 -61.73 45.27 -2.00
CA LEU A 471 -61.12 45.28 -3.30
C LEU A 471 -61.40 43.97 -4.08
N THR A 472 -62.64 43.47 -3.95
CA THR A 472 -63.06 42.22 -4.60
C THR A 472 -63.75 42.43 -5.92
N THR A 473 -64.45 43.60 -6.09
CA THR A 473 -65.26 43.88 -7.28
C THR A 473 -64.68 45.04 -8.07
N VAL A 474 -63.94 44.69 -9.12
CA VAL A 474 -63.39 45.69 -10.05
C VAL A 474 -64.50 46.29 -10.89
N VAL A 475 -64.55 47.60 -10.95
CA VAL A 475 -65.55 48.36 -11.73
C VAL A 475 -64.94 49.09 -12.93
N SER A 476 -63.64 49.40 -12.86
CA SER A 476 -62.96 50.05 -13.99
C SER A 476 -61.44 49.90 -13.86
N ASN A 477 -60.75 49.96 -14.97
CA ASN A 477 -59.31 50.06 -15.07
C ASN A 477 -58.94 51.40 -15.75
N GLY A 478 -57.90 52.01 -15.18
CA GLY A 478 -57.39 53.28 -15.69
C GLY A 478 -58.14 54.53 -15.10
N SER A 479 -57.73 55.67 -15.57
CA SER A 479 -58.27 56.96 -15.15
C SER A 479 -58.41 57.81 -16.43
N PRO A 480 -59.54 58.50 -16.64
CA PRO A 480 -60.69 58.67 -15.76
C PRO A 480 -61.63 57.47 -15.69
N PHE A 481 -62.47 57.40 -14.64
CA PHE A 481 -63.48 56.38 -14.42
C PHE A 481 -64.90 57.03 -14.51
N ALA A 482 -65.64 56.69 -15.58
CA ALA A 482 -67.05 57.04 -15.72
C ALA A 482 -67.90 56.07 -14.89
N THR A 483 -68.47 56.54 -13.80
CA THR A 483 -69.19 55.72 -12.83
C THR A 483 -70.50 55.18 -13.33
N GLY A 484 -71.12 55.86 -14.35
CA GLY A 484 -72.43 55.53 -14.87
C GLY A 484 -73.59 55.85 -13.89
N GLN A 485 -73.33 56.49 -12.75
CA GLN A 485 -74.37 56.89 -11.78
C GLN A 485 -75.15 58.08 -12.31
N THR A 486 -76.47 58.05 -12.14
CA THR A 486 -77.35 59.12 -12.60
C THR A 486 -78.27 59.65 -11.51
N ASN A 487 -78.50 58.86 -10.47
CA ASN A 487 -79.41 59.19 -9.38
C ASN A 487 -78.72 59.95 -8.25
N SER A 488 -79.40 60.79 -7.55
CA SER A 488 -78.89 61.51 -6.38
C SER A 488 -78.49 60.53 -5.27
N GLY A 489 -77.27 60.73 -4.67
CA GLY A 489 -76.75 59.90 -3.64
C GLY A 489 -75.25 60.13 -3.44
N VAL A 490 -74.66 59.41 -2.45
CA VAL A 490 -73.21 59.38 -2.21
C VAL A 490 -72.73 57.97 -2.56
N TYR A 491 -71.84 57.85 -3.56
CA TYR A 491 -71.27 56.65 -4.07
C TYR A 491 -69.79 56.64 -3.71
N THR A 492 -69.34 55.61 -2.97
CA THR A 492 -67.96 55.46 -2.58
C THR A 492 -67.30 54.37 -3.45
N TYR A 493 -66.17 54.72 -4.02
CA TYR A 493 -65.30 53.85 -4.78
C TYR A 493 -63.91 53.79 -4.14
N TYR A 494 -63.16 52.71 -4.41
CA TYR A 494 -61.82 52.54 -3.91
C TYR A 494 -60.90 52.44 -5.09
N VAL A 495 -59.84 53.19 -5.07
CA VAL A 495 -58.88 53.18 -6.17
C VAL A 495 -57.48 52.76 -5.68
N THR A 496 -56.86 51.81 -6.37
CA THR A 496 -55.50 51.35 -6.16
C THR A 496 -54.65 51.65 -7.38
N GLN A 497 -53.34 51.52 -7.23
CA GLN A 497 -52.43 51.49 -8.34
C GLN A 497 -51.48 50.32 -8.19
N SER A 498 -50.95 49.75 -9.29
CA SER A 498 -49.95 48.75 -9.27
C SER A 498 -48.64 49.28 -9.82
N ASN A 499 -47.49 48.78 -9.22
CA ASN A 499 -46.16 49.02 -9.78
C ASN A 499 -45.86 48.07 -10.93
N ILE A 500 -44.65 48.18 -11.54
CA ILE A 500 -44.21 47.35 -12.63
C ILE A 500 -44.09 45.88 -12.24
N ASN A 501 -43.95 45.59 -10.96
CA ASN A 501 -43.83 44.23 -10.40
C ASN A 501 -45.20 43.62 -10.06
N GLY A 502 -46.31 44.35 -10.33
CA GLY A 502 -47.66 43.89 -10.07
C GLY A 502 -48.13 44.07 -8.63
N CYS A 503 -47.35 44.74 -7.78
CA CYS A 503 -47.75 45.00 -6.39
C CYS A 503 -48.78 46.15 -6.33
N GLU A 504 -49.88 45.90 -5.65
CA GLU A 504 -51.01 46.82 -5.52
C GLU A 504 -50.89 47.66 -4.24
N SER A 505 -51.14 48.91 -4.35
CA SER A 505 -51.13 49.90 -3.24
C SER A 505 -52.29 49.70 -2.27
N ALA A 506 -52.19 50.31 -1.12
CA ALA A 506 -53.39 50.59 -0.33
C ALA A 506 -54.38 51.42 -1.11
N ALA A 507 -55.66 51.20 -0.90
CA ALA A 507 -56.73 51.91 -1.61
C ALA A 507 -56.92 53.36 -1.09
N THR A 508 -57.21 54.27 -2.01
CA THR A 508 -57.75 55.56 -1.69
C THR A 508 -59.29 55.54 -1.88
N ALA A 509 -60.01 55.84 -0.84
CA ALA A 509 -61.49 56.00 -0.93
C ALA A 509 -61.85 57.32 -1.59
N VAL A 510 -62.71 57.27 -2.61
CA VAL A 510 -63.12 58.40 -3.39
C VAL A 510 -64.62 58.40 -3.46
N THR A 511 -65.24 59.56 -3.18
CA THR A 511 -66.71 59.74 -3.20
C THR A 511 -67.15 60.55 -4.41
N LEU A 512 -68.20 60.08 -5.08
CA LEU A 512 -68.98 60.83 -6.01
C LEU A 512 -70.30 61.18 -5.30
N THR A 513 -70.55 62.51 -5.09
CA THR A 513 -71.81 62.98 -4.52
C THR A 513 -72.65 63.53 -5.64
N ILE A 514 -73.79 62.94 -5.92
CA ILE A 514 -74.74 63.43 -6.88
C ILE A 514 -75.87 64.13 -6.10
N SER A 515 -75.90 65.44 -6.21
CA SER A 515 -76.93 66.28 -5.57
C SER A 515 -78.26 66.08 -6.27
N PRO A 516 -79.37 66.13 -5.52
CA PRO A 516 -80.69 65.94 -6.12
C PRO A 516 -81.03 67.04 -7.14
N PHE A 517 -81.94 66.73 -8.07
CA PHE A 517 -82.41 67.60 -9.11
C PHE A 517 -82.98 68.87 -8.50
N VAL A 518 -82.65 70.05 -9.05
CA VAL A 518 -83.16 71.36 -8.63
C VAL A 518 -84.15 71.82 -9.68
N SER A 519 -85.45 71.95 -9.32
CA SER A 519 -86.50 72.45 -10.20
C SER A 519 -86.26 73.93 -10.54
N ALA A 520 -86.70 74.37 -11.75
CA ALA A 520 -86.61 75.77 -12.14
C ALA A 520 -87.43 76.66 -11.21
N PRO A 521 -86.96 77.86 -10.90
CA PRO A 521 -87.76 78.85 -10.10
C PRO A 521 -89.10 79.09 -10.70
N LEU A 522 -90.13 79.27 -9.86
CA LEU A 522 -91.45 79.74 -10.34
C LEU A 522 -91.41 81.25 -10.51
N VAL A 523 -91.80 81.72 -11.69
CA VAL A 523 -91.75 83.16 -12.09
C VAL A 523 -93.05 83.57 -12.72
N PHE A 524 -93.37 84.93 -12.62
CA PHE A 524 -94.51 85.53 -13.28
C PHE A 524 -94.04 86.78 -14.03
N SER A 525 -94.26 86.83 -15.34
CA SER A 525 -93.93 87.99 -16.18
C SER A 525 -94.66 89.23 -15.70
N GLN A 526 -94.05 90.37 -15.85
CA GLN A 526 -94.54 91.62 -15.41
C GLN A 526 -94.76 92.57 -16.59
N THR A 527 -95.72 93.44 -16.42
CA THR A 527 -96.04 94.56 -17.41
C THR A 527 -96.08 95.88 -16.73
N ALA A 528 -95.65 96.88 -17.41
CA ALA A 528 -95.75 98.32 -16.91
C ALA A 528 -95.99 99.33 -18.08
N CYS A 529 -96.43 100.53 -17.82
CA CYS A 529 -96.52 101.64 -18.81
C CYS A 529 -95.22 102.47 -18.71
N PHE A 530 -94.72 102.92 -19.84
CA PHE A 530 -93.64 103.92 -19.88
C PHE A 530 -93.90 105.10 -18.98
N GLY A 531 -92.93 105.45 -18.11
CA GLY A 531 -93.09 106.55 -17.16
C GLY A 531 -93.77 106.14 -15.85
N SER A 532 -94.28 104.92 -15.68
CA SER A 532 -94.85 104.44 -14.42
C SER A 532 -93.80 103.80 -13.59
N LEU A 533 -94.10 103.48 -12.36
CA LEU A 533 -93.17 102.60 -11.52
C LEU A 533 -93.12 101.29 -12.17
N ILE A 534 -91.87 100.90 -12.55
CA ILE A 534 -91.58 99.58 -13.12
C ILE A 534 -91.53 98.59 -11.98
N PRO A 535 -92.30 97.51 -12.01
CA PRO A 535 -92.27 96.51 -10.96
C PRO A 535 -90.98 95.70 -11.03
N ASP A 536 -90.42 95.35 -9.88
CA ASP A 536 -89.31 94.35 -9.79
C ASP A 536 -89.82 92.97 -10.24
N LEU A 537 -88.97 92.24 -10.91
CA LEU A 537 -89.24 90.80 -11.22
C LEU A 537 -89.08 89.95 -9.98
N THR A 538 -89.98 89.01 -9.77
CA THR A 538 -89.97 88.15 -8.62
C THR A 538 -89.91 86.69 -9.07
N ALA A 539 -89.09 85.90 -8.39
CA ALA A 539 -89.01 84.47 -8.54
C ALA A 539 -89.06 83.80 -7.15
N THR A 540 -89.64 82.61 -7.07
CA THR A 540 -89.59 81.77 -5.86
C THR A 540 -88.57 80.71 -6.00
N GLY A 541 -87.63 80.67 -5.08
CA GLY A 541 -86.50 79.68 -5.10
C GLY A 541 -85.39 80.04 -4.12
N ASN A 542 -84.37 79.21 -4.02
CA ASN A 542 -83.22 79.45 -3.16
C ASN A 542 -82.02 79.97 -3.97
N SER A 543 -81.29 80.91 -3.43
CA SER A 543 -80.07 81.45 -4.06
C SER A 543 -80.26 81.75 -5.56
N LEU A 544 -81.28 82.56 -5.87
CA LEU A 544 -81.69 82.95 -7.23
C LEU A 544 -80.60 83.78 -7.91
N VAL A 545 -80.33 83.49 -9.17
CA VAL A 545 -79.39 84.21 -10.03
C VAL A 545 -80.14 84.60 -11.32
N TRP A 546 -80.02 85.86 -11.69
CA TRP A 546 -80.69 86.45 -12.86
C TRP A 546 -79.69 86.70 -13.97
N TYR A 547 -80.08 86.34 -15.19
CA TYR A 547 -79.26 86.47 -16.40
C TYR A 547 -79.99 87.24 -17.46
N SER A 548 -79.25 88.00 -18.28
CA SER A 548 -79.81 88.73 -19.42
C SER A 548 -79.84 87.94 -20.72
N ASP A 549 -79.20 86.73 -20.73
CA ASP A 549 -79.08 85.88 -21.93
C ASP A 549 -79.48 84.45 -21.63
N ALA A 550 -79.96 83.75 -22.66
CA ALA A 550 -80.36 82.30 -22.56
C ALA A 550 -79.21 81.34 -22.33
N SER A 551 -77.98 81.75 -22.58
CA SER A 551 -76.79 80.96 -22.37
C SER A 551 -76.29 81.02 -20.93
N LEU A 552 -76.98 81.85 -20.06
CA LEU A 552 -76.65 82.02 -18.64
C LEU A 552 -75.21 82.49 -18.39
N ASN A 553 -74.70 83.33 -19.34
CA ASN A 553 -73.29 83.78 -19.21
C ASN A 553 -73.23 85.18 -18.52
N THR A 554 -74.29 85.98 -18.64
CA THR A 554 -74.30 87.39 -18.14
C THR A 554 -75.23 87.49 -16.96
N VAL A 555 -74.66 87.43 -15.76
CA VAL A 555 -75.41 87.65 -14.51
C VAL A 555 -75.76 89.13 -14.40
N VAL A 556 -77.03 89.43 -14.12
CA VAL A 556 -77.56 90.81 -13.99
C VAL A 556 -78.12 91.07 -12.59
N GLY A 557 -78.33 90.06 -11.79
CA GLY A 557 -78.80 90.23 -10.43
C GLY A 557 -78.87 88.94 -9.62
N ASN A 558 -79.04 89.01 -8.32
CA ASN A 558 -79.19 87.89 -7.43
C ASN A 558 -80.37 88.11 -6.47
N GLY A 559 -81.03 87.03 -6.07
CA GLY A 559 -82.15 87.08 -5.13
C GLY A 559 -83.48 87.55 -5.76
N SER A 560 -84.51 87.72 -4.92
CA SER A 560 -85.82 88.13 -5.35
C SER A 560 -86.34 89.08 -4.26
N PRO A 561 -86.87 90.22 -4.62
CA PRO A 561 -87.17 90.75 -5.97
C PRO A 561 -85.90 91.25 -6.71
N PHE A 562 -85.95 91.26 -8.06
CA PHE A 562 -84.90 91.78 -8.94
C PHE A 562 -85.34 93.04 -9.66
N SER A 563 -84.61 94.10 -9.43
CA SER A 563 -84.84 95.36 -10.10
C SER A 563 -84.13 95.41 -11.45
N THR A 564 -84.87 95.50 -12.53
CA THR A 564 -84.29 95.41 -13.87
C THR A 564 -83.61 96.73 -14.32
N GLY A 565 -83.90 97.81 -13.70
CA GLY A 565 -83.41 99.16 -14.09
C GLY A 565 -83.86 99.59 -15.47
N GLN A 566 -84.84 98.94 -16.10
CA GLN A 566 -85.35 99.32 -17.41
C GLN A 566 -86.29 100.51 -17.29
N THR A 567 -86.19 101.45 -18.20
CA THR A 567 -87.02 102.70 -18.20
C THR A 567 -87.69 102.98 -19.55
N ASN A 568 -87.15 102.27 -20.61
CA ASN A 568 -87.67 102.49 -21.98
C ASN A 568 -88.78 101.50 -22.34
N SER A 569 -89.65 101.80 -23.24
CA SER A 569 -90.65 100.86 -23.74
C SER A 569 -89.99 99.77 -24.56
N GLY A 570 -90.46 98.59 -24.36
CA GLY A 570 -89.85 97.33 -25.02
C GLY A 570 -90.18 96.09 -24.23
N VAL A 571 -89.85 94.96 -24.80
CA VAL A 571 -89.95 93.65 -24.13
C VAL A 571 -88.54 93.22 -23.73
N TYR A 572 -88.34 93.01 -22.44
CA TYR A 572 -87.09 92.63 -21.85
C TYR A 572 -87.24 91.21 -21.29
N THR A 573 -86.42 90.32 -21.77
CA THR A 573 -86.43 88.90 -21.35
C THR A 573 -85.27 88.62 -20.42
N TYR A 574 -85.57 88.01 -19.27
CA TYR A 574 -84.61 87.62 -18.29
C TYR A 574 -84.75 86.11 -18.01
N TYR A 575 -83.66 85.48 -17.57
CA TYR A 575 -83.56 84.07 -17.20
C TYR A 575 -83.20 84.03 -15.73
N VAL A 576 -83.86 83.19 -14.96
CA VAL A 576 -83.55 83.04 -13.55
C VAL A 576 -83.40 81.58 -13.21
N THR A 577 -82.29 81.27 -12.56
CA THR A 577 -82.01 79.97 -12.01
C THR A 577 -82.04 79.98 -10.49
N GLN A 578 -82.08 78.78 -9.86
CA GLN A 578 -81.87 78.65 -8.43
C GLN A 578 -80.78 77.65 -8.12
N ASN A 579 -80.07 77.83 -6.98
CA ASN A 579 -79.06 76.93 -6.49
C ASN A 579 -79.37 76.60 -5.02
N ILE A 580 -79.28 75.27 -4.65
CA ILE A 580 -79.57 74.80 -3.29
C ILE A 580 -78.35 74.72 -2.40
N GLY A 581 -77.19 75.30 -2.80
CA GLY A 581 -75.95 75.29 -2.03
C GLY A 581 -75.06 74.15 -2.32
N SER A 582 -75.44 73.22 -3.17
CA SER A 582 -74.68 72.07 -3.59
C SER A 582 -73.87 72.27 -4.89
N GLY A 583 -73.88 73.51 -5.43
CA GLY A 583 -73.27 73.81 -6.72
C GLY A 583 -74.15 73.43 -7.92
N CYS A 584 -75.31 72.84 -7.68
CA CYS A 584 -76.27 72.51 -8.74
C CYS A 584 -77.20 73.69 -9.03
N GLU A 585 -77.21 74.10 -10.26
CA GLU A 585 -78.07 75.17 -10.75
C GLU A 585 -79.25 74.56 -11.53
N SER A 586 -80.43 75.06 -11.26
CA SER A 586 -81.66 74.63 -11.93
C SER A 586 -81.67 75.03 -13.41
N ALA A 587 -82.56 74.45 -14.20
CA ALA A 587 -82.91 75.01 -15.48
C ALA A 587 -83.42 76.40 -15.28
N ALA A 588 -83.20 77.28 -16.21
CA ALA A 588 -83.68 78.66 -16.15
C ALA A 588 -85.18 78.74 -16.39
N SER A 589 -85.85 79.52 -15.56
CA SER A 589 -87.17 80.00 -15.85
C SER A 589 -87.07 81.32 -16.62
N ILE A 590 -87.84 81.39 -17.70
CA ILE A 590 -87.91 82.59 -18.56
C ILE A 590 -88.98 83.55 -18.01
N ILE A 591 -88.60 84.76 -17.84
CA ILE A 591 -89.52 85.81 -17.38
C ILE A 591 -89.39 87.07 -18.27
N THR A 592 -90.53 87.75 -18.60
CA THR A 592 -90.51 88.93 -19.42
C THR A 592 -91.03 90.10 -18.61
N LEU A 593 -90.41 91.23 -18.82
CA LEU A 593 -90.93 92.54 -18.44
C LEU A 593 -91.26 93.26 -19.71
N GLU A 594 -92.58 93.60 -19.89
CA GLU A 594 -93.01 94.34 -21.04
C GLU A 594 -93.39 95.75 -20.59
N ILE A 595 -92.74 96.75 -21.16
CA ILE A 595 -93.05 98.19 -20.89
C ILE A 595 -93.73 98.76 -22.14
N TYR A 596 -95.00 98.98 -22.00
CA TYR A 596 -95.86 99.60 -23.09
C TYR A 596 -95.50 101.01 -23.31
N SER A 597 -95.47 101.46 -24.56
CA SER A 597 -95.42 102.97 -24.93
C SER A 597 -96.69 103.65 -24.59
N LEU A 598 -96.57 104.92 -24.22
CA LEU A 598 -97.80 105.77 -24.02
C LEU A 598 -98.52 105.88 -25.34
N PRO A 599 -99.89 105.88 -25.31
CA PRO A 599 -100.67 106.11 -26.52
C PRO A 599 -100.50 107.55 -26.93
N THR A 600 -100.29 107.80 -28.21
CA THR A 600 -100.29 109.12 -28.80
C THR A 600 -101.74 109.53 -29.05
N THR A 601 -102.26 110.55 -28.31
CA THR A 601 -103.59 111.16 -28.57
C THR A 601 -103.55 112.07 -29.83
N GLY A 602 -104.34 111.69 -30.78
CA GLY A 602 -104.47 112.47 -31.99
C GLY A 602 -105.06 113.88 -31.70
N PRO A 603 -104.80 114.78 -32.54
CA PRO A 603 -105.36 116.21 -32.35
C PRO A 603 -106.87 116.27 -32.20
N ILE A 604 -107.34 117.03 -31.23
CA ILE A 604 -108.76 117.31 -31.07
C ILE A 604 -109.17 118.36 -32.14
N ASN A 605 -110.01 117.96 -33.08
CA ASN A 605 -110.52 118.80 -34.06
C ASN A 605 -111.93 119.38 -33.57
N HIS A 606 -112.02 120.67 -33.58
CA HIS A 606 -113.25 121.37 -33.23
C HIS A 606 -114.07 121.71 -34.51
N TRP A 607 -115.27 121.37 -34.50
CA TRP A 607 -116.27 121.90 -35.49
C TRP A 607 -116.99 123.09 -34.99
#